data_8154957992b3c168b5b1ca38068ac6b6
#
_entry.id   8154957992b3c168b5b1ca38068ac6b6
#
_cell.length_a   1.000
_cell.length_b   1.000
_cell.length_c   1.000
_cell.angle_alpha   90.00
_cell.angle_beta   90.00
_cell.angle_gamma   90.00
#
_symmetry.space_group_name_H-M   'P 1'
#
loop_
_entity.id
_entity.type
_entity.pdbx_description
1 polymer ?
#
loop_
_entity_poly.entity_id
_entity_poly.type
_entity_poly.pdbx_seq_one_letter_code
_entity_poly.pdbx_strand_id
1 'polypeptide(L)'
;MKKCYATLLLAALCSTATLAQQQDSLITQPAAGETINLYRTTTGYESVYYYAVDHQSTGDWQRMVFGEDGAVYLENPINSIYTQTWIKGYRTKGDTIAFQLPQAIFSEEDFFSGDTRYGYLERVRPGERNGKQTLVPNEDPADQVLKYVWHGDSLKMVLPEGELIGMCLASGSWTSYAEATYKGVRMDNNTMVPPASATVNDGLMLYMDMEGQSQLYPVRYALDGSDVYLGDLSANVKGYWIKGTMDGTTVTFPATSFVGIDTLTACYVYASSAVVGKGKDEMGTEFDKACFSGEPLVFTYDADNNSLSTKGILMVHKSMDDDRSTNIFDAYRYALISRWDKKPAAPMPPKLTAYQPYDPNPWGGPGGLQYSLSYYSADFNYLDPSCLYYNLYIDGEVVTFSPDDYANLTEEMTDVPYAFTDGYEFYKYDENDRTIYFYKEVKEKIGMEAFYIDGDVRLGSGVAEYYPNGVPDGIDISEASMKQIERVEYRDLSGRVVSRPAKGIFVRTITYSDGSRATRKVVK
;
A
#
# COMPACT_ATOMS: atom_id res chain seq x y z
N MET A 1 26.89 64.04 5.09
CA MET A 1 25.90 63.01 4.79
C MET A 1 26.09 62.35 3.41
N LYS A 2 27.31 61.99 2.98
CA LYS A 2 27.60 61.33 1.70
C LYS A 2 28.47 60.08 1.80
N LYS A 3 28.74 59.57 3.01
CA LYS A 3 29.56 58.37 3.23
C LYS A 3 28.84 57.14 3.74
N CYS A 4 27.52 57.21 4.04
CA CYS A 4 26.75 56.08 4.53
C CYS A 4 26.03 55.26 3.43
N TYR A 5 25.93 55.78 2.19
CA TYR A 5 25.24 55.05 1.10
C TYR A 5 26.14 54.06 0.35
N ALA A 6 27.45 54.23 0.42
CA ALA A 6 28.38 53.32 -0.25
C ALA A 6 28.57 51.98 0.48
N THR A 7 28.39 51.96 1.81
CA THR A 7 28.57 50.76 2.63
C THR A 7 27.33 49.87 2.62
N LEU A 8 26.15 50.44 2.39
CA LEU A 8 24.90 49.63 2.24
C LEU A 8 24.76 49.00 0.85
N LEU A 9 25.36 49.61 -0.20
CA LEU A 9 25.34 48.99 -1.55
C LEU A 9 26.37 47.85 -1.68
N LEU A 10 27.49 47.89 -0.91
CA LEU A 10 28.45 46.79 -0.89
C LEU A 10 27.95 45.58 -0.08
N ALA A 11 27.14 45.80 0.97
CA ALA A 11 26.53 44.72 1.75
C ALA A 11 25.41 44.02 0.97
N ALA A 12 24.71 44.71 0.07
CA ALA A 12 23.68 44.13 -0.80
C ALA A 12 24.26 43.35 -2.01
N LEU A 13 25.52 43.66 -2.40
CA LEU A 13 26.20 42.92 -3.50
C LEU A 13 27.03 41.73 -2.99
N CYS A 14 27.35 41.67 -1.70
CA CYS A 14 28.02 40.49 -1.11
C CYS A 14 27.07 39.37 -0.69
N SER A 15 25.76 39.59 -0.73
CA SER A 15 24.77 38.56 -0.41
C SER A 15 24.33 37.68 -1.62
N THR A 16 24.91 37.94 -2.81
CA THR A 16 24.57 37.17 -4.02
C THR A 16 25.68 36.26 -4.53
N ALA A 17 26.76 36.11 -3.77
CA ALA A 17 27.86 35.21 -4.10
C ALA A 17 28.16 34.22 -2.97
N THR A 18 27.18 33.75 -2.23
CA THR A 18 27.29 32.43 -1.64
C THR A 18 27.05 31.46 -2.80
N LEU A 19 28.14 30.96 -3.38
CA LEU A 19 28.19 29.74 -4.14
C LEU A 19 27.23 28.77 -3.43
N ALA A 20 26.29 28.17 -4.18
CA ALA A 20 25.41 27.15 -3.65
C ALA A 20 26.31 26.07 -3.03
N GLN A 21 26.50 26.14 -1.72
CA GLN A 21 27.19 25.13 -0.98
C GLN A 21 26.25 23.95 -1.01
N GLN A 22 26.69 22.84 -1.57
CA GLN A 22 25.98 21.58 -1.63
C GLN A 22 25.45 21.32 -0.21
N GLN A 23 24.13 21.27 -0.06
CA GLN A 23 23.51 21.10 1.26
C GLN A 23 23.47 19.62 1.58
N ASP A 24 24.43 19.13 2.36
CA ASP A 24 24.54 17.74 2.81
C ASP A 24 23.55 17.47 3.95
N SER A 25 22.29 17.89 3.79
CA SER A 25 21.21 17.62 4.74
C SER A 25 19.87 17.58 4.02
N LEU A 26 19.09 16.57 4.36
CA LEU A 26 17.71 16.43 3.86
C LEU A 26 16.78 17.41 4.58
N ILE A 27 15.85 17.98 3.84
CA ILE A 27 14.71 18.66 4.45
C ILE A 27 13.61 17.61 4.60
N THR A 28 13.42 17.12 5.82
CA THR A 28 12.39 16.10 6.14
C THR A 28 11.07 16.74 6.59
N GLN A 29 11.12 18.02 7.00
CA GLN A 29 9.93 18.80 7.38
C GLN A 29 10.04 20.22 6.83
N PRO A 30 9.00 20.76 6.17
CA PRO A 30 8.95 22.13 5.74
C PRO A 30 8.75 23.07 6.95
N ALA A 31 8.99 24.36 6.78
CA ALA A 31 8.52 25.37 7.74
C ALA A 31 6.97 25.33 7.81
N ALA A 32 6.43 25.75 8.96
CA ALA A 32 4.98 25.92 9.09
C ALA A 32 4.45 26.89 8.02
N GLY A 33 3.24 26.63 7.52
CA GLY A 33 2.66 27.45 6.48
C GLY A 33 1.40 26.85 5.84
N GLU A 34 0.91 27.50 4.78
CA GLU A 34 -0.23 27.01 4.01
C GLU A 34 0.18 25.79 3.18
N THR A 35 -0.42 24.64 3.47
CA THR A 35 -0.21 23.39 2.72
C THR A 35 -1.23 23.27 1.59
N ILE A 36 -0.75 23.00 0.39
CA ILE A 36 -1.56 22.73 -0.80
C ILE A 36 -1.30 21.29 -1.24
N ASN A 37 -2.37 20.54 -1.46
CA ASN A 37 -2.31 19.21 -2.04
C ASN A 37 -2.43 19.32 -3.57
N LEU A 38 -1.57 18.60 -4.27
CA LEU A 38 -1.48 18.60 -5.72
C LEU A 38 -1.75 17.19 -6.27
N TYR A 39 -2.61 17.11 -7.27
CA TYR A 39 -2.74 15.96 -8.16
C TYR A 39 -1.67 16.10 -9.24
N ARG A 40 -0.67 15.23 -9.21
CA ARG A 40 0.52 15.31 -10.04
C ARG A 40 0.43 14.41 -11.26
N THR A 41 0.89 14.94 -12.40
CA THR A 41 1.16 14.18 -13.62
C THR A 41 2.56 14.49 -14.10
N THR A 42 3.35 13.48 -14.40
CA THR A 42 4.74 13.58 -14.83
C THR A 42 5.05 12.67 -15.98
N THR A 43 6.08 13.05 -16.76
CA THR A 43 6.76 12.16 -17.71
C THR A 43 8.25 12.25 -17.47
N GLY A 44 8.96 11.15 -17.65
CA GLY A 44 10.39 11.12 -17.42
C GLY A 44 11.02 9.82 -17.87
N TYR A 45 12.18 9.52 -17.32
CA TYR A 45 12.94 8.32 -17.60
C TYR A 45 13.35 7.64 -16.31
N GLU A 46 13.24 6.32 -16.32
CA GLU A 46 13.76 5.44 -15.31
C GLU A 46 14.71 4.44 -15.96
N SER A 47 15.87 4.21 -15.37
CA SER A 47 16.79 3.17 -15.87
C SER A 47 16.52 1.86 -15.13
N VAL A 48 16.01 0.88 -15.87
CA VAL A 48 15.82 -0.47 -15.38
C VAL A 48 16.93 -1.36 -15.95
N TYR A 49 17.80 -1.87 -15.08
CA TYR A 49 19.00 -2.65 -15.44
C TYR A 49 19.97 -1.87 -16.34
N TYR A 50 19.87 -1.96 -17.65
CA TYR A 50 20.77 -1.32 -18.63
C TYR A 50 20.04 -0.48 -19.67
N TYR A 51 18.74 -0.29 -19.51
CA TYR A 51 17.89 0.43 -20.45
C TYR A 51 17.18 1.59 -19.77
N ALA A 52 17.15 2.75 -20.43
CA ALA A 52 16.25 3.82 -20.02
C ALA A 52 14.86 3.51 -20.58
N VAL A 53 13.85 3.56 -19.72
CA VAL A 53 12.45 3.36 -20.07
C VAL A 53 11.72 4.67 -19.87
N ASP A 54 10.82 4.99 -20.80
CA ASP A 54 9.93 6.12 -20.63
C ASP A 54 9.00 5.86 -19.45
N HIS A 55 8.93 6.84 -18.57
CA HIS A 55 8.04 6.82 -17.40
C HIS A 55 6.95 7.85 -17.58
N GLN A 56 5.71 7.45 -17.30
CA GLN A 56 4.58 8.36 -17.21
C GLN A 56 3.75 7.98 -15.98
N SER A 57 3.47 8.97 -15.12
CA SER A 57 2.60 8.79 -13.97
C SER A 57 1.53 9.87 -13.92
N THR A 58 0.37 9.51 -13.41
CA THR A 58 -0.74 10.41 -13.15
C THR A 58 -1.48 9.97 -11.89
N GLY A 59 -2.05 10.95 -11.15
CA GLY A 59 -2.76 10.67 -9.92
C GLY A 59 -1.88 10.58 -8.67
N ASP A 60 -0.62 10.98 -8.76
CA ASP A 60 0.26 11.02 -7.60
C ASP A 60 -0.13 12.19 -6.69
N TRP A 61 -0.09 11.93 -5.38
CA TRP A 61 -0.28 12.93 -4.36
C TRP A 61 1.05 13.60 -4.02
N GLN A 62 1.04 14.91 -4.03
CA GLN A 62 2.20 15.70 -3.64
C GLN A 62 1.75 16.89 -2.80
N ARG A 63 2.57 17.30 -1.83
CA ARG A 63 2.33 18.50 -1.05
C ARG A 63 3.25 19.64 -1.47
N MET A 64 2.72 20.86 -1.45
CA MET A 64 3.47 22.09 -1.56
C MET A 64 3.13 22.97 -0.35
N VAL A 65 4.13 23.59 0.28
CA VAL A 65 3.92 24.48 1.44
C VAL A 65 4.43 25.86 1.13
N PHE A 66 3.57 26.88 1.32
CA PHE A 66 3.99 28.27 1.40
C PHE A 66 4.33 28.58 2.84
N GLY A 67 5.64 28.53 3.16
CA GLY A 67 6.14 28.66 4.52
C GLY A 67 6.01 30.06 5.08
N GLU A 68 5.80 30.17 6.38
CA GLU A 68 5.81 31.45 7.14
C GLU A 68 7.18 32.13 7.08
N ASP A 69 8.24 31.40 6.76
CA ASP A 69 9.58 31.92 6.50
C ASP A 69 9.74 32.59 5.11
N GLY A 70 8.66 32.62 4.32
CA GLY A 70 8.63 33.19 2.97
C GLY A 70 9.16 32.26 1.89
N ALA A 71 9.59 31.06 2.24
CA ALA A 71 10.00 30.04 1.27
C ALA A 71 8.80 29.24 0.73
N VAL A 72 9.04 28.52 -0.34
CA VAL A 72 8.12 27.51 -0.89
C VAL A 72 8.82 26.17 -0.82
N TYR A 73 8.12 25.19 -0.28
CA TYR A 73 8.61 23.82 -0.15
C TYR A 73 7.79 22.90 -1.08
N LEU A 74 8.46 22.01 -1.79
CA LEU A 74 7.85 21.01 -2.66
C LEU A 74 8.32 19.62 -2.24
N GLU A 75 7.40 18.74 -1.89
CA GLU A 75 7.67 17.36 -1.46
C GLU A 75 7.98 16.46 -2.65
N ASN A 76 8.81 15.45 -2.45
CA ASN A 76 9.10 14.40 -3.44
C ASN A 76 9.24 14.96 -4.87
N PRO A 77 10.27 15.74 -5.17
CA PRO A 77 10.37 16.46 -6.44
C PRO A 77 10.52 15.55 -7.67
N ILE A 78 10.98 14.29 -7.47
CA ILE A 78 11.00 13.24 -8.50
C ILE A 78 9.95 12.18 -8.14
N ASN A 79 9.11 11.82 -9.10
CA ASN A 79 7.99 10.91 -8.87
C ASN A 79 8.40 9.44 -8.77
N SER A 80 9.33 9.02 -9.59
CA SER A 80 9.79 7.62 -9.64
C SER A 80 10.54 7.17 -8.38
N ILE A 81 10.86 8.10 -7.46
CA ILE A 81 11.44 7.78 -6.15
C ILE A 81 10.72 8.54 -5.03
N TYR A 82 10.11 7.80 -4.11
CA TYR A 82 9.39 8.36 -2.97
C TYR A 82 10.32 8.52 -1.77
N THR A 83 10.90 9.72 -1.63
CA THR A 83 11.94 10.00 -0.61
C THR A 83 11.41 10.60 0.67
N GLN A 84 10.16 11.06 0.71
CA GLN A 84 9.55 11.82 1.82
C GLN A 84 10.34 13.07 2.22
N THR A 85 11.04 13.68 1.26
CA THR A 85 11.88 14.85 1.45
C THR A 85 11.35 16.04 0.66
N TRP A 86 11.83 17.22 1.02
CA TRP A 86 11.38 18.48 0.46
C TRP A 86 12.54 19.24 -0.19
N ILE A 87 12.24 19.97 -1.27
CA ILE A 87 13.13 21.02 -1.78
C ILE A 87 12.60 22.39 -1.38
N LYS A 88 13.52 23.34 -1.17
CA LYS A 88 13.23 24.71 -0.75
C LYS A 88 13.51 25.69 -1.87
N GLY A 89 12.55 26.56 -2.15
CA GLY A 89 12.66 27.62 -3.14
C GLY A 89 11.95 28.89 -2.69
N TYR A 90 11.83 29.85 -3.59
CA TYR A 90 11.21 31.15 -3.31
C TYR A 90 10.39 31.63 -4.49
N ARG A 91 9.32 32.36 -4.18
CA ARG A 91 8.59 33.13 -5.21
C ARG A 91 9.51 34.21 -5.80
N THR A 92 9.49 34.32 -7.11
CA THR A 92 10.18 35.38 -7.86
C THR A 92 9.16 36.34 -8.48
N LYS A 93 9.48 37.02 -9.59
CA LYS A 93 8.52 37.91 -10.25
C LYS A 93 7.35 37.13 -10.85
N GLY A 94 6.14 37.64 -10.65
CA GLY A 94 4.91 37.03 -11.14
C GLY A 94 4.60 35.73 -10.39
N ASP A 95 4.14 34.73 -11.15
CA ASP A 95 3.68 33.44 -10.63
C ASP A 95 4.81 32.38 -10.58
N THR A 96 6.07 32.81 -10.73
CA THR A 96 7.20 31.88 -10.79
C THR A 96 7.73 31.55 -9.40
N ILE A 97 7.97 30.27 -9.16
CA ILE A 97 8.70 29.73 -8.00
C ILE A 97 10.02 29.16 -8.51
N ALA A 98 11.12 29.55 -7.90
CA ALA A 98 12.47 29.10 -8.28
C ALA A 98 13.13 28.35 -7.12
N PHE A 99 13.69 27.19 -7.44
CA PHE A 99 14.47 26.35 -6.54
C PHE A 99 15.93 26.37 -7.02
N GLN A 100 16.82 26.82 -6.17
CA GLN A 100 18.25 26.73 -6.46
C GLN A 100 18.72 25.31 -6.21
N LEU A 101 19.35 24.70 -7.18
CA LEU A 101 19.91 23.36 -7.13
C LEU A 101 21.46 23.41 -7.07
N PRO A 102 22.16 22.35 -6.65
CA PRO A 102 21.63 21.07 -6.19
C PRO A 102 21.01 21.12 -4.78
N GLN A 103 20.02 20.28 -4.50
CA GLN A 103 19.48 20.05 -3.16
C GLN A 103 19.42 18.55 -2.87
N ALA A 104 19.85 18.13 -1.67
CA ALA A 104 19.76 16.73 -1.25
C ALA A 104 18.29 16.32 -1.10
N ILE A 105 17.92 15.21 -1.73
CA ILE A 105 16.55 14.65 -1.70
C ILE A 105 16.53 13.21 -1.24
N PHE A 106 17.68 12.55 -1.14
CA PHE A 106 17.80 11.16 -0.75
C PHE A 106 19.12 10.97 0.02
N SER A 107 19.14 10.03 0.97
CA SER A 107 20.36 9.54 1.60
C SER A 107 20.25 8.06 1.89
N GLU A 108 21.37 7.36 1.76
CA GLU A 108 21.53 5.97 2.16
C GLU A 108 22.85 5.81 2.91
N GLU A 109 22.91 4.86 3.82
CA GLU A 109 24.16 4.47 4.47
C GLU A 109 24.83 3.37 3.64
N ASP A 110 26.09 3.55 3.28
CA ASP A 110 26.86 2.53 2.59
C ASP A 110 27.15 1.36 3.52
N PHE A 111 26.62 0.21 3.18
CA PHE A 111 26.69 -1.01 4.00
C PHE A 111 28.13 -1.42 4.39
N PHE A 112 29.13 -1.10 3.56
CA PHE A 112 30.52 -1.52 3.80
C PHE A 112 31.34 -0.48 4.56
N SER A 113 31.12 0.80 4.29
CA SER A 113 31.91 1.89 4.90
C SER A 113 31.21 2.57 6.07
N GLY A 114 29.89 2.48 6.18
CA GLY A 114 29.08 3.25 7.12
C GLY A 114 28.95 4.74 6.75
N ASP A 115 29.44 5.15 5.57
CA ASP A 115 29.38 6.54 5.14
C ASP A 115 27.99 6.84 4.56
N THR A 116 27.45 8.02 4.91
CA THR A 116 26.20 8.49 4.32
C THR A 116 26.44 9.00 2.90
N ARG A 117 25.72 8.42 1.93
CA ARG A 117 25.67 8.89 0.55
C ARG A 117 24.40 9.68 0.30
N TYR A 118 24.53 10.85 -0.34
CA TYR A 118 23.41 11.70 -0.71
C TYR A 118 23.11 11.63 -2.19
N GLY A 119 21.81 11.63 -2.51
CA GLY A 119 21.27 11.88 -3.84
C GLY A 119 20.76 13.31 -3.93
N TYR A 120 21.20 14.05 -4.95
CA TYR A 120 20.88 15.45 -5.16
C TYR A 120 19.96 15.64 -6.35
N LEU A 121 18.95 16.47 -6.19
CA LEU A 121 18.17 16.96 -7.31
C LEU A 121 19.00 17.96 -8.10
N GLU A 122 19.15 17.72 -9.40
CA GLU A 122 19.89 18.57 -10.33
C GLU A 122 19.14 18.73 -11.65
N ARG A 123 19.40 19.83 -12.37
CA ARG A 123 19.05 19.92 -13.79
C ARG A 123 20.10 19.15 -14.58
N VAL A 124 19.63 18.23 -15.41
CA VAL A 124 20.47 17.31 -16.17
C VAL A 124 20.12 17.38 -17.66
N ARG A 125 21.03 16.95 -18.50
CA ARG A 125 20.86 16.86 -19.95
C ARG A 125 21.52 15.60 -20.50
N PRO A 126 21.13 15.11 -21.68
CA PRO A 126 21.86 14.06 -22.37
C PRO A 126 23.32 14.45 -22.58
N GLY A 127 24.22 13.54 -22.28
CA GLY A 127 25.67 13.74 -22.39
C GLY A 127 26.44 12.43 -22.32
N GLU A 128 27.74 12.54 -22.14
CA GLU A 128 28.63 11.39 -22.05
C GLU A 128 29.44 11.44 -20.76
N ARG A 129 29.54 10.29 -20.09
CA ARG A 129 30.40 10.12 -18.91
C ARG A 129 31.10 8.77 -18.99
N ASN A 130 32.43 8.80 -18.84
CA ASN A 130 33.28 7.59 -18.92
C ASN A 130 33.05 6.78 -20.22
N GLY A 131 32.85 7.46 -21.35
CA GLY A 131 32.61 6.83 -22.64
C GLY A 131 31.21 6.21 -22.83
N LYS A 132 30.26 6.50 -21.92
CA LYS A 132 28.88 6.01 -22.01
C LYS A 132 27.90 7.18 -22.10
N GLN A 133 26.91 7.04 -22.97
CA GLN A 133 25.78 7.97 -23.04
C GLN A 133 24.97 7.88 -21.75
N THR A 134 24.67 9.01 -21.13
CA THR A 134 23.95 9.12 -19.86
C THR A 134 23.34 10.51 -19.71
N LEU A 135 22.66 10.77 -18.61
CA LEU A 135 22.34 12.13 -18.20
C LEU A 135 23.48 12.69 -17.36
N VAL A 136 23.83 13.94 -17.61
CA VAL A 136 24.90 14.66 -16.91
C VAL A 136 24.35 15.96 -16.33
N PRO A 137 24.76 16.38 -15.11
CA PRO A 137 24.39 17.67 -14.54
C PRO A 137 24.84 18.85 -15.41
N ASN A 138 24.09 19.94 -15.38
CA ASN A 138 24.55 21.21 -15.94
C ASN A 138 25.71 21.73 -15.10
N GLU A 139 26.81 22.10 -15.74
CA GLU A 139 28.05 22.51 -15.07
C GLU A 139 27.98 23.95 -14.53
N ASP A 140 27.22 24.84 -15.21
CA ASP A 140 27.09 26.24 -14.77
C ASP A 140 26.05 26.31 -13.62
N PRO A 141 26.45 26.80 -12.42
CA PRO A 141 25.52 27.00 -11.31
C PRO A 141 24.34 27.93 -11.66
N ALA A 142 24.48 28.83 -12.62
CA ALA A 142 23.41 29.70 -13.08
C ALA A 142 22.32 28.90 -13.83
N ASP A 143 22.67 27.76 -14.41
CA ASP A 143 21.75 26.83 -15.07
C ASP A 143 21.10 25.86 -14.08
N GLN A 144 21.59 25.77 -12.85
CA GLN A 144 21.03 24.92 -11.80
C GLN A 144 19.86 25.60 -11.06
N VAL A 145 18.96 26.27 -11.78
CA VAL A 145 17.74 26.86 -11.25
C VAL A 145 16.52 26.16 -11.84
N LEU A 146 15.81 25.40 -11.00
CA LEU A 146 14.55 24.77 -11.35
C LEU A 146 13.39 25.77 -11.17
N LYS A 147 12.58 25.95 -12.18
CA LYS A 147 11.46 26.89 -12.17
C LYS A 147 10.13 26.18 -12.34
N TYR A 148 9.16 26.62 -11.54
CA TYR A 148 7.76 26.29 -11.71
C TYR A 148 6.95 27.57 -11.86
N VAL A 149 5.85 27.49 -12.62
CA VAL A 149 4.83 28.55 -12.69
C VAL A 149 3.60 28.06 -11.96
N TRP A 150 3.20 28.83 -10.94
CA TRP A 150 1.95 28.65 -10.22
C TRP A 150 0.91 29.61 -10.76
N HIS A 151 -0.06 29.10 -11.52
CA HIS A 151 -1.12 29.93 -12.10
C HIS A 151 -2.50 29.37 -11.76
N GLY A 152 -3.30 30.16 -11.04
CA GLY A 152 -4.57 29.70 -10.49
C GLY A 152 -4.36 28.52 -9.54
N ASP A 153 -4.88 27.36 -9.92
CA ASP A 153 -4.79 26.11 -9.17
C ASP A 153 -3.81 25.10 -9.79
N SER A 154 -2.91 25.53 -10.64
CA SER A 154 -1.97 24.63 -11.29
C SER A 154 -0.51 25.06 -11.14
N LEU A 155 0.35 24.07 -10.92
CA LEU A 155 1.81 24.18 -10.86
C LEU A 155 2.39 23.46 -12.07
N LYS A 156 3.20 24.16 -12.87
CA LYS A 156 3.84 23.58 -14.05
C LYS A 156 5.34 23.81 -14.02
N MET A 157 6.11 22.76 -14.23
CA MET A 157 7.56 22.83 -14.39
C MET A 157 7.91 23.51 -15.72
N VAL A 158 8.95 24.34 -15.70
CA VAL A 158 9.48 25.03 -16.89
C VAL A 158 10.98 24.72 -16.98
N LEU A 159 11.32 23.96 -18.01
CA LEU A 159 12.70 23.61 -18.36
C LEU A 159 13.00 24.05 -19.80
N PRO A 160 14.27 24.39 -20.11
CA PRO A 160 14.73 24.49 -21.49
C PRO A 160 14.55 23.20 -22.26
N GLU A 161 14.46 23.30 -23.59
CA GLU A 161 14.33 22.15 -24.46
C GLU A 161 15.51 21.18 -24.32
N GLY A 162 15.20 19.89 -24.15
CA GLY A 162 16.18 18.81 -23.99
C GLY A 162 16.78 18.68 -22.58
N GLU A 163 16.33 19.49 -21.61
CA GLU A 163 16.73 19.35 -20.22
C GLU A 163 15.67 18.62 -19.39
N LEU A 164 16.15 17.99 -18.31
CA LEU A 164 15.35 17.28 -17.34
C LEU A 164 15.77 17.69 -15.91
N ILE A 165 14.99 17.29 -14.94
CA ILE A 165 15.48 17.17 -13.56
C ILE A 165 15.85 15.71 -13.30
N GLY A 166 16.93 15.47 -12.56
CA GLY A 166 17.40 14.11 -12.25
C GLY A 166 18.01 14.04 -10.88
N MET A 167 18.09 12.83 -10.33
CA MET A 167 18.84 12.59 -9.09
C MET A 167 20.26 12.15 -9.45
N CYS A 168 21.26 12.86 -8.90
CA CYS A 168 22.66 12.58 -9.12
C CYS A 168 23.38 12.39 -7.76
N LEU A 169 24.44 11.58 -7.75
CA LEU A 169 25.35 11.50 -6.61
C LEU A 169 26.27 12.73 -6.58
N ALA A 170 26.94 12.99 -5.45
CA ALA A 170 27.93 14.05 -5.32
C ALA A 170 29.05 13.98 -6.39
N SER A 171 29.32 12.81 -6.93
CA SER A 171 30.22 12.61 -8.06
C SER A 171 29.67 13.15 -9.38
N GLY A 172 28.41 13.58 -9.45
CA GLY A 172 27.70 13.93 -10.69
C GLY A 172 27.21 12.71 -11.49
N SER A 173 27.26 11.51 -10.93
CA SER A 173 26.71 10.32 -11.57
C SER A 173 25.19 10.30 -11.44
N TRP A 174 24.48 10.20 -12.54
CA TRP A 174 23.02 10.02 -12.55
C TRP A 174 22.63 8.66 -11.94
N THR A 175 21.57 8.66 -11.13
CA THR A 175 21.11 7.52 -10.34
C THR A 175 19.91 6.80 -10.93
N SER A 176 19.65 6.98 -12.22
CA SER A 176 18.57 6.30 -12.96
C SER A 176 17.17 6.93 -12.84
N TYR A 177 17.00 8.06 -12.18
CA TYR A 177 15.70 8.75 -12.05
C TYR A 177 15.77 10.15 -12.65
N ALA A 178 14.85 10.46 -13.59
CA ALA A 178 14.75 11.79 -14.20
C ALA A 178 13.32 12.11 -14.67
N GLU A 179 12.92 13.38 -14.60
CA GLU A 179 11.64 13.86 -15.11
C GLU A 179 11.81 14.96 -16.18
N ALA A 180 11.03 14.83 -17.25
CA ALA A 180 11.00 15.75 -18.38
C ALA A 180 9.87 16.76 -18.26
N THR A 181 8.70 16.34 -17.77
CA THR A 181 7.54 17.22 -17.61
C THR A 181 6.89 17.01 -16.24
N TYR A 182 6.28 18.08 -15.75
CA TYR A 182 5.52 18.06 -14.51
C TYR A 182 4.34 19.02 -14.61
N LYS A 183 3.19 18.53 -14.15
CA LYS A 183 1.98 19.33 -13.91
C LYS A 183 1.35 18.89 -12.61
N GLY A 184 1.17 19.81 -11.67
CA GLY A 184 0.36 19.63 -10.46
C GLY A 184 -0.93 20.43 -10.55
N VAL A 185 -2.05 19.87 -10.12
CA VAL A 185 -3.33 20.57 -10.01
C VAL A 185 -3.76 20.53 -8.55
N ARG A 186 -4.16 21.69 -8.00
CA ARG A 186 -4.67 21.76 -6.63
C ARG A 186 -5.88 20.84 -6.47
N MET A 187 -5.88 20.06 -5.40
CA MET A 187 -6.98 19.18 -5.02
C MET A 187 -7.51 19.57 -3.65
N ASP A 188 -8.82 19.71 -3.56
CA ASP A 188 -9.50 19.74 -2.27
C ASP A 188 -9.67 18.31 -1.78
N ASN A 189 -8.97 17.97 -0.71
CA ASN A 189 -9.04 16.64 -0.08
C ASN A 189 -10.29 16.56 0.83
N ASN A 190 -11.42 17.03 0.36
CA ASN A 190 -12.68 16.94 1.10
C ASN A 190 -13.11 15.47 1.17
N THR A 191 -12.78 14.85 2.28
CA THR A 191 -13.20 13.48 2.59
C THR A 191 -14.67 13.47 2.95
N MET A 192 -15.42 12.56 2.35
CA MET A 192 -16.81 12.31 2.72
C MET A 192 -16.84 11.59 4.08
N VAL A 193 -17.70 12.04 4.98
CA VAL A 193 -17.95 11.37 6.27
C VAL A 193 -19.47 11.26 6.44
N PRO A 194 -20.00 10.09 6.81
CA PRO A 194 -21.42 9.98 7.15
C PRO A 194 -21.78 10.95 8.30
N PRO A 195 -22.92 11.61 8.27
CA PRO A 195 -23.35 12.47 9.35
C PRO A 195 -23.57 11.67 10.64
N ALA A 196 -23.55 12.35 11.80
CA ALA A 196 -23.75 11.69 13.11
C ALA A 196 -25.13 11.02 13.25
N SER A 197 -26.10 11.41 12.42
CA SER A 197 -27.44 10.80 12.33
C SER A 197 -27.44 9.44 11.61
N ALA A 198 -26.42 9.16 10.80
CA ALA A 198 -26.34 7.94 10.01
C ALA A 198 -26.13 6.70 10.90
N THR A 199 -26.81 5.63 10.57
CA THR A 199 -26.55 4.32 11.18
C THR A 199 -25.41 3.64 10.46
N VAL A 200 -24.22 3.64 11.08
CA VAL A 200 -23.02 2.96 10.55
C VAL A 200 -23.08 1.48 10.94
N ASN A 201 -22.85 0.61 9.96
CA ASN A 201 -22.81 -0.84 10.13
C ASN A 201 -21.45 -1.38 9.66
N ASP A 202 -20.93 -2.36 10.39
CA ASP A 202 -19.91 -3.24 9.85
C ASP A 202 -20.55 -4.14 8.77
N GLY A 203 -19.90 -4.23 7.63
CA GLY A 203 -20.32 -5.02 6.49
C GLY A 203 -19.28 -6.06 6.09
N LEU A 204 -19.75 -7.17 5.57
CA LEU A 204 -18.91 -8.15 4.88
C LEU A 204 -19.34 -8.20 3.43
N MET A 205 -18.40 -7.86 2.55
CA MET A 205 -18.60 -7.87 1.11
C MET A 205 -18.15 -9.21 0.54
N LEU A 206 -19.10 -10.00 0.04
CA LEU A 206 -18.82 -11.15 -0.82
C LEU A 206 -18.73 -10.67 -2.25
N TYR A 207 -17.64 -10.97 -2.94
CA TYR A 207 -17.45 -10.58 -4.34
C TYR A 207 -16.71 -11.67 -5.12
N MET A 208 -16.66 -11.51 -6.41
CA MET A 208 -15.84 -12.30 -7.32
C MET A 208 -14.67 -11.43 -7.79
N ASP A 209 -13.45 -11.93 -7.69
CA ASP A 209 -12.26 -11.26 -8.24
C ASP A 209 -12.21 -11.35 -9.79
N MET A 210 -11.19 -10.81 -10.41
CA MET A 210 -11.06 -10.83 -11.87
C MET A 210 -10.73 -12.23 -12.42
N GLU A 211 -10.17 -13.12 -11.61
CA GLU A 211 -9.89 -14.52 -11.91
C GLU A 211 -11.12 -15.44 -11.73
N GLY A 212 -12.21 -14.88 -11.19
CA GLY A 212 -13.47 -15.60 -10.98
C GLY A 212 -13.55 -16.35 -9.65
N GLN A 213 -12.66 -16.05 -8.70
CA GLN A 213 -12.69 -16.62 -7.36
C GLN A 213 -13.61 -15.80 -6.45
N SER A 214 -14.34 -16.48 -5.56
CA SER A 214 -15.19 -15.81 -4.57
C SER A 214 -14.34 -15.43 -3.36
N GLN A 215 -14.39 -14.15 -2.99
CA GLN A 215 -13.63 -13.56 -1.90
C GLN A 215 -14.54 -12.85 -0.90
N LEU A 216 -14.06 -12.66 0.31
CA LEU A 216 -14.70 -11.85 1.35
C LEU A 216 -13.79 -10.67 1.73
N TYR A 217 -14.41 -9.49 1.87
CA TYR A 217 -13.69 -8.29 2.27
C TYR A 217 -14.51 -7.46 3.27
N PRO A 218 -13.94 -7.05 4.42
CA PRO A 218 -14.61 -6.23 5.41
C PRO A 218 -14.74 -4.79 4.91
N VAL A 219 -15.95 -4.26 4.95
CA VAL A 219 -16.29 -2.88 4.59
C VAL A 219 -17.16 -2.27 5.67
N ARG A 220 -17.41 -0.97 5.58
CA ARG A 220 -18.46 -0.31 6.35
C ARG A 220 -19.49 0.28 5.40
N TYR A 221 -20.74 0.33 5.84
CA TYR A 221 -21.80 1.05 5.12
C TYR A 221 -22.69 1.81 6.11
N ALA A 222 -23.25 2.91 5.64
CA ALA A 222 -24.16 3.70 6.46
C ALA A 222 -25.34 4.18 5.64
N LEU A 223 -26.49 4.33 6.32
CA LEU A 223 -27.75 4.82 5.76
C LEU A 223 -28.19 6.06 6.54
N ASP A 224 -28.60 7.11 5.81
CA ASP A 224 -29.18 8.33 6.38
C ASP A 224 -30.26 8.88 5.44
N GLY A 225 -31.52 8.47 5.65
CA GLY A 225 -32.61 8.76 4.73
C GLY A 225 -32.37 8.15 3.35
N SER A 226 -32.24 9.01 2.33
CA SER A 226 -31.89 8.58 0.96
C SER A 226 -30.37 8.51 0.71
N ASP A 227 -29.56 8.97 1.64
CA ASP A 227 -28.11 8.94 1.50
C ASP A 227 -27.54 7.58 1.92
N VAL A 228 -26.70 7.01 1.07
CA VAL A 228 -26.01 5.73 1.31
C VAL A 228 -24.51 5.95 1.21
N TYR A 229 -23.79 5.46 2.20
CA TYR A 229 -22.34 5.58 2.28
C TYR A 229 -21.70 4.22 2.26
N LEU A 230 -20.59 4.05 1.49
CA LEU A 230 -19.71 2.89 1.55
C LEU A 230 -18.32 3.34 1.96
N GLY A 231 -17.75 2.65 2.92
CA GLY A 231 -16.44 2.96 3.50
C GLY A 231 -15.49 1.76 3.53
N ASP A 232 -14.22 2.07 3.69
CA ASP A 232 -13.13 1.09 3.79
C ASP A 232 -13.03 0.16 2.55
N LEU A 233 -13.21 0.74 1.37
CA LEU A 233 -13.25 0.00 0.09
C LEU A 233 -11.88 -0.53 -0.37
N SER A 234 -10.79 -0.19 0.31
CA SER A 234 -9.46 -0.74 0.05
C SER A 234 -8.66 -0.85 1.33
N ALA A 235 -7.80 -1.87 1.41
CA ALA A 235 -6.89 -2.06 2.55
C ALA A 235 -5.91 -0.89 2.72
N ASN A 236 -5.52 -0.26 1.61
CA ASN A 236 -4.54 0.83 1.57
C ASN A 236 -5.13 2.18 2.02
N VAL A 237 -6.47 2.33 1.98
CA VAL A 237 -7.15 3.61 2.23
C VAL A 237 -8.33 3.38 3.16
N LYS A 238 -8.08 3.39 4.47
CA LYS A 238 -9.11 3.17 5.49
C LYS A 238 -9.64 4.48 6.07
N GLY A 239 -10.87 4.45 6.59
CA GLY A 239 -11.52 5.60 7.21
C GLY A 239 -12.22 6.54 6.24
N TYR A 240 -12.13 6.31 4.94
CA TYR A 240 -12.75 7.13 3.90
C TYR A 240 -14.07 6.53 3.40
N TRP A 241 -14.95 7.39 2.86
CA TRP A 241 -16.28 7.01 2.44
C TRP A 241 -16.60 7.58 1.07
N ILE A 242 -17.41 6.87 0.29
CA ILE A 242 -18.09 7.39 -0.88
C ILE A 242 -19.58 7.51 -0.58
N LYS A 243 -20.26 8.46 -1.25
CA LYS A 243 -21.67 8.74 -1.07
C LYS A 243 -22.47 8.45 -2.34
N GLY A 244 -23.54 7.70 -2.19
CA GLY A 244 -24.59 7.47 -3.19
C GLY A 244 -25.95 7.98 -2.71
N THR A 245 -26.92 7.93 -3.60
CA THR A 245 -28.31 8.31 -3.33
C THR A 245 -29.23 7.13 -3.63
N MET A 246 -30.16 6.84 -2.73
CA MET A 246 -31.14 5.78 -2.85
C MET A 246 -32.51 6.35 -3.33
N ASP A 247 -33.05 5.73 -4.37
CA ASP A 247 -34.41 5.94 -4.86
C ASP A 247 -35.13 4.59 -4.93
N GLY A 248 -36.11 4.40 -4.05
CA GLY A 248 -36.72 3.09 -3.82
C GLY A 248 -35.70 2.07 -3.33
N THR A 249 -35.45 1.04 -4.13
CA THR A 249 -34.43 0.03 -3.87
C THR A 249 -33.12 0.26 -4.65
N THR A 250 -33.07 1.28 -5.49
CA THR A 250 -31.91 1.57 -6.33
C THR A 250 -31.00 2.56 -5.62
N VAL A 251 -29.73 2.19 -5.44
CA VAL A 251 -28.68 3.06 -4.89
C VAL A 251 -27.70 3.39 -5.99
N THR A 252 -27.51 4.69 -6.26
CA THR A 252 -26.65 5.17 -7.33
C THR A 252 -25.49 5.97 -6.73
N PHE A 253 -24.26 5.53 -7.00
CA PHE A 253 -23.03 6.27 -6.73
C PHE A 253 -22.54 6.96 -8.00
N PRO A 254 -21.85 8.11 -7.91
CA PRO A 254 -21.21 8.74 -9.07
C PRO A 254 -20.33 7.77 -9.85
N ALA A 255 -20.12 8.03 -11.14
CA ALA A 255 -19.24 7.22 -12.00
C ALA A 255 -17.82 7.10 -11.43
N THR A 256 -17.37 8.16 -10.76
CA THR A 256 -16.10 8.21 -10.02
C THR A 256 -16.31 8.97 -8.72
N SER A 257 -15.81 8.43 -7.63
CA SER A 257 -15.83 9.03 -6.29
C SER A 257 -14.43 9.02 -5.70
N PHE A 258 -14.01 10.15 -5.12
CA PHE A 258 -12.76 10.21 -4.36
C PHE A 258 -12.90 9.37 -3.09
N VAL A 259 -11.98 8.42 -2.88
CA VAL A 259 -11.96 7.54 -1.71
C VAL A 259 -11.02 8.07 -0.65
N GLY A 260 -9.84 8.58 -1.05
CA GLY A 260 -8.83 9.04 -0.10
C GLY A 260 -7.44 9.15 -0.72
N ILE A 261 -6.44 9.18 0.15
CA ILE A 261 -5.03 9.23 -0.22
C ILE A 261 -4.34 8.00 0.37
N ASP A 262 -3.68 7.23 -0.47
CA ASP A 262 -2.71 6.25 -0.04
C ASP A 262 -1.38 6.97 0.23
N THR A 263 -1.05 7.12 1.52
CA THR A 263 0.17 7.81 1.94
C THR A 263 1.42 6.96 1.78
N LEU A 264 1.26 5.64 1.64
CA LEU A 264 2.39 4.73 1.44
C LEU A 264 2.97 4.86 0.02
N THR A 265 2.08 4.93 -0.97
CA THR A 265 2.46 5.08 -2.38
C THR A 265 2.31 6.51 -2.90
N ALA A 266 1.94 7.46 -2.02
CA ALA A 266 1.71 8.87 -2.33
C ALA A 266 0.80 9.08 -3.53
N CYS A 267 -0.40 8.49 -3.52
CA CYS A 267 -1.36 8.66 -4.61
C CYS A 267 -2.78 8.93 -4.15
N TYR A 268 -3.55 9.56 -5.02
CA TYR A 268 -5.00 9.70 -4.87
C TYR A 268 -5.69 8.39 -5.24
N VAL A 269 -6.72 8.03 -4.50
CA VAL A 269 -7.49 6.80 -4.69
C VAL A 269 -8.94 7.12 -4.99
N TYR A 270 -9.48 6.47 -6.00
CA TYR A 270 -10.85 6.64 -6.47
C TYR A 270 -11.57 5.30 -6.50
N ALA A 271 -12.89 5.35 -6.30
CA ALA A 271 -13.80 4.26 -6.56
C ALA A 271 -14.65 4.56 -7.78
N SER A 272 -14.72 3.65 -8.72
CA SER A 272 -15.43 3.84 -9.98
C SER A 272 -16.18 2.59 -10.40
N SER A 273 -17.20 2.80 -11.23
CA SER A 273 -17.85 1.72 -11.96
C SER A 273 -16.95 1.24 -13.10
N ALA A 274 -16.85 -0.06 -13.27
CA ALA A 274 -16.02 -0.67 -14.30
C ALA A 274 -16.76 -1.71 -15.13
N VAL A 275 -16.17 -2.02 -16.29
CA VAL A 275 -16.56 -3.13 -17.17
C VAL A 275 -15.37 -4.06 -17.38
N VAL A 276 -15.64 -5.30 -17.79
CA VAL A 276 -14.57 -6.24 -18.15
C VAL A 276 -13.99 -5.84 -19.50
N GLY A 277 -12.69 -5.58 -19.53
CA GLY A 277 -11.90 -5.42 -20.73
C GLY A 277 -10.85 -6.52 -20.85
N LYS A 278 -9.98 -6.42 -21.86
CA LYS A 278 -8.84 -7.32 -22.05
C LYS A 278 -7.53 -6.58 -21.86
N GLY A 279 -6.63 -7.20 -21.13
CA GLY A 279 -5.23 -6.84 -21.02
C GLY A 279 -4.33 -7.87 -21.66
N LYS A 280 -3.04 -7.58 -21.77
CA LYS A 280 -2.00 -8.54 -22.14
C LYS A 280 -0.85 -8.42 -21.17
N ASP A 281 -0.33 -9.56 -20.74
CA ASP A 281 0.89 -9.61 -19.94
C ASP A 281 2.14 -9.38 -20.82
N GLU A 282 3.32 -9.39 -20.21
CA GLU A 282 4.60 -9.21 -20.91
C GLU A 282 4.89 -10.31 -21.96
N MET A 283 4.28 -11.48 -21.81
CA MET A 283 4.38 -12.59 -22.77
C MET A 283 3.30 -12.54 -23.85
N GLY A 284 2.42 -11.53 -23.81
CA GLY A 284 1.32 -11.35 -24.75
C GLY A 284 0.07 -12.21 -24.47
N THR A 285 0.00 -12.87 -23.29
CA THR A 285 -1.16 -13.66 -22.86
C THR A 285 -2.30 -12.71 -22.50
N GLU A 286 -3.50 -12.96 -23.03
CA GLU A 286 -4.67 -12.16 -22.72
C GLU A 286 -5.26 -12.54 -21.36
N PHE A 287 -5.62 -11.52 -20.57
CA PHE A 287 -6.34 -11.68 -19.32
C PHE A 287 -7.49 -10.67 -19.20
N ASP A 288 -8.49 -10.99 -18.37
CA ASP A 288 -9.58 -10.07 -18.05
C ASP A 288 -9.08 -9.01 -17.08
N LYS A 289 -9.38 -7.72 -17.39
CA LYS A 289 -9.09 -6.60 -16.51
C LYS A 289 -10.32 -5.73 -16.30
N ALA A 290 -10.40 -5.04 -15.17
CA ALA A 290 -11.39 -3.99 -14.97
C ALA A 290 -10.98 -2.75 -15.76
N CYS A 291 -11.95 -2.16 -16.49
CA CYS A 291 -11.76 -0.94 -17.25
C CYS A 291 -12.83 0.08 -16.81
N PHE A 292 -12.44 1.35 -16.70
CA PHE A 292 -13.37 2.43 -16.34
C PHE A 292 -14.56 2.48 -17.29
N SER A 293 -15.80 2.51 -16.75
CA SER A 293 -17.02 2.50 -17.58
C SER A 293 -17.52 3.89 -17.96
N GLY A 294 -17.24 4.91 -17.12
CA GLY A 294 -17.80 6.24 -17.24
C GLY A 294 -19.25 6.36 -16.75
N GLU A 295 -19.90 5.26 -16.42
CA GLU A 295 -21.28 5.20 -15.98
C GLU A 295 -21.39 5.18 -14.45
N PRO A 296 -22.49 5.66 -13.84
CA PRO A 296 -22.72 5.55 -12.42
C PRO A 296 -22.67 4.10 -11.93
N LEU A 297 -22.15 3.89 -10.71
CA LEU A 297 -22.16 2.60 -10.05
C LEU A 297 -23.51 2.38 -9.37
N VAL A 298 -24.21 1.30 -9.73
CA VAL A 298 -25.57 1.02 -9.25
C VAL A 298 -25.58 -0.23 -8.38
N PHE A 299 -26.18 -0.09 -7.19
CA PHE A 299 -26.51 -1.17 -6.27
C PHE A 299 -28.03 -1.29 -6.11
N THR A 300 -28.47 -2.47 -5.73
CA THR A 300 -29.83 -2.73 -5.25
C THR A 300 -29.77 -2.89 -3.73
N TYR A 301 -30.59 -2.14 -3.01
CA TYR A 301 -30.76 -2.29 -1.56
C TYR A 301 -31.92 -3.24 -1.27
N ASP A 302 -31.65 -4.24 -0.42
CA ASP A 302 -32.64 -5.16 0.13
C ASP A 302 -32.86 -4.80 1.60
N ALA A 303 -34.02 -4.24 1.90
CA ALA A 303 -34.38 -3.79 3.26
C ALA A 303 -34.62 -4.95 4.22
N ASP A 304 -35.09 -6.11 3.73
CA ASP A 304 -35.40 -7.29 4.57
C ASP A 304 -34.09 -7.93 5.09
N ASN A 305 -33.05 -7.91 4.29
CA ASN A 305 -31.74 -8.47 4.62
C ASN A 305 -30.71 -7.39 5.01
N ASN A 306 -31.07 -6.11 4.95
CA ASN A 306 -30.18 -4.96 5.15
C ASN A 306 -28.89 -5.14 4.34
N SER A 307 -29.00 -5.36 3.03
CA SER A 307 -27.89 -5.66 2.16
C SER A 307 -27.90 -4.83 0.88
N LEU A 308 -26.70 -4.62 0.33
CA LEU A 308 -26.46 -3.92 -0.94
C LEU A 308 -25.83 -4.88 -1.93
N SER A 309 -26.37 -4.96 -3.14
CA SER A 309 -25.81 -5.85 -4.18
C SER A 309 -25.67 -5.12 -5.51
N THR A 310 -24.62 -5.44 -6.27
CA THR A 310 -24.44 -4.94 -7.63
C THR A 310 -24.19 -6.08 -8.62
N LYS A 311 -24.63 -5.88 -9.87
CA LYS A 311 -24.28 -6.74 -11.01
C LYS A 311 -23.06 -6.21 -11.77
N GLY A 312 -22.60 -5.01 -11.43
CA GLY A 312 -21.45 -4.36 -12.01
C GLY A 312 -20.13 -4.73 -11.34
N ILE A 313 -19.13 -3.95 -11.65
CA ILE A 313 -17.81 -4.00 -11.03
C ILE A 313 -17.57 -2.68 -10.32
N LEU A 314 -17.28 -2.76 -9.03
CA LEU A 314 -16.70 -1.65 -8.26
C LEU A 314 -15.18 -1.77 -8.36
N MET A 315 -14.54 -0.78 -8.94
CA MET A 315 -13.09 -0.71 -9.10
C MET A 315 -12.53 0.36 -8.17
N VAL A 316 -11.48 0.02 -7.42
CA VAL A 316 -10.68 0.97 -6.64
C VAL A 316 -9.35 1.16 -7.35
N HIS A 317 -9.03 2.40 -7.69
CA HIS A 317 -7.89 2.69 -8.56
C HIS A 317 -7.24 4.04 -8.25
N LYS A 318 -6.01 4.21 -8.72
CA LYS A 318 -5.27 5.46 -8.76
C LYS A 318 -5.70 6.26 -9.98
N SER A 319 -5.85 7.56 -9.90
CA SER A 319 -6.16 8.44 -11.04
C SER A 319 -7.64 8.51 -11.47
N MET A 320 -8.08 9.69 -11.88
CA MET A 320 -9.47 9.99 -12.23
C MET A 320 -9.90 9.51 -13.63
N ASP A 321 -8.96 9.33 -14.54
CA ASP A 321 -9.19 9.12 -15.98
C ASP A 321 -8.45 7.88 -16.49
N ASP A 322 -8.63 6.75 -15.80
CA ASP A 322 -7.76 5.63 -16.04
C ASP A 322 -8.42 4.38 -16.57
N ASP A 323 -8.01 4.00 -17.77
CA ASP A 323 -8.23 2.69 -18.35
C ASP A 323 -7.00 1.74 -18.20
N ARG A 324 -5.95 2.19 -17.46
CA ARG A 324 -4.68 1.48 -17.32
C ARG A 324 -4.76 0.45 -16.21
N SER A 325 -4.51 -0.80 -16.55
CA SER A 325 -4.55 -1.92 -15.60
C SER A 325 -3.52 -1.81 -14.46
N THR A 326 -2.44 -1.05 -14.64
CA THR A 326 -1.38 -0.87 -13.63
C THR A 326 -1.77 0.00 -12.45
N ASN A 327 -2.90 0.70 -12.54
CA ASN A 327 -3.36 1.65 -11.53
C ASN A 327 -4.57 1.15 -10.74
N ILE A 328 -4.94 -0.12 -10.88
CA ILE A 328 -6.05 -0.74 -10.16
C ILE A 328 -5.52 -1.39 -8.89
N PHE A 329 -6.08 -1.01 -7.74
CA PHE A 329 -5.81 -1.63 -6.45
C PHE A 329 -6.70 -2.85 -6.23
N ASP A 330 -8.03 -2.67 -6.44
CA ASP A 330 -9.04 -3.70 -6.20
C ASP A 330 -10.14 -3.64 -7.26
N ALA A 331 -10.72 -4.79 -7.59
CA ALA A 331 -11.88 -4.90 -8.47
C ALA A 331 -12.87 -5.93 -7.93
N TYR A 332 -14.04 -5.48 -7.55
CA TYR A 332 -15.09 -6.27 -6.90
C TYR A 332 -16.25 -6.52 -7.86
N ARG A 333 -16.30 -7.71 -8.45
CA ARG A 333 -17.38 -8.11 -9.36
C ARG A 333 -18.55 -8.69 -8.56
N TYR A 334 -19.77 -8.33 -8.92
CA TYR A 334 -20.99 -8.88 -8.32
C TYR A 334 -21.02 -8.75 -6.79
N ALA A 335 -20.53 -7.63 -6.27
CA ALA A 335 -20.42 -7.44 -4.85
C ALA A 335 -21.79 -7.50 -4.14
N LEU A 336 -21.84 -8.28 -3.07
CA LEU A 336 -22.93 -8.34 -2.10
C LEU A 336 -22.41 -7.93 -0.73
N ILE A 337 -22.84 -6.78 -0.25
CA ILE A 337 -22.49 -6.27 1.07
C ILE A 337 -23.65 -6.58 2.02
N SER A 338 -23.40 -7.32 3.07
CA SER A 338 -24.37 -7.63 4.12
C SER A 338 -23.84 -7.24 5.48
N ARG A 339 -24.73 -7.05 6.44
CA ARG A 339 -24.32 -6.79 7.82
C ARG A 339 -23.45 -7.93 8.34
N TRP A 340 -22.36 -7.56 8.98
CA TRP A 340 -21.41 -8.49 9.54
C TRP A 340 -21.43 -8.46 11.08
N ASP A 341 -21.93 -9.56 11.68
CA ASP A 341 -21.82 -9.78 13.12
C ASP A 341 -20.45 -10.37 13.41
N LYS A 342 -19.50 -9.54 13.82
CA LYS A 342 -18.14 -9.94 14.21
C LYS A 342 -18.20 -10.84 15.44
N LYS A 343 -18.09 -12.15 15.26
CA LYS A 343 -18.11 -13.12 16.35
C LYS A 343 -16.70 -13.57 16.66
N PRO A 344 -16.21 -13.35 17.90
CA PRO A 344 -14.94 -13.90 18.36
C PRO A 344 -14.91 -15.42 18.23
N ALA A 345 -13.87 -15.96 17.59
CA ALA A 345 -13.60 -17.38 17.54
C ALA A 345 -12.10 -17.62 17.31
N ALA A 346 -11.61 -18.79 17.73
CA ALA A 346 -10.24 -19.20 17.45
C ALA A 346 -10.01 -19.32 15.94
N PRO A 347 -8.93 -18.75 15.38
CA PRO A 347 -8.56 -18.97 13.99
C PRO A 347 -8.23 -20.45 13.73
N MET A 348 -8.21 -20.85 12.47
CA MET A 348 -7.59 -22.13 12.10
C MET A 348 -6.10 -22.08 12.42
N PRO A 349 -5.46 -23.21 12.80
CA PRO A 349 -4.03 -23.28 13.01
C PRO A 349 -3.25 -22.83 11.77
N PRO A 350 -2.11 -22.15 11.93
CA PRO A 350 -1.19 -21.84 10.85
C PRO A 350 -0.75 -23.10 10.10
N LYS A 351 -0.45 -22.95 8.80
CA LYS A 351 0.16 -24.02 8.02
C LYS A 351 1.61 -23.67 7.79
N LEU A 352 2.53 -24.47 8.34
CA LEU A 352 3.97 -24.32 8.13
C LEU A 352 4.35 -25.08 6.85
N THR A 353 5.05 -24.43 5.92
CA THR A 353 5.31 -24.99 4.57
C THR A 353 6.76 -25.25 4.27
N ALA A 354 7.68 -24.41 4.76
CA ALA A 354 9.12 -24.61 4.59
C ALA A 354 9.89 -23.99 5.75
N TYR A 355 11.09 -24.52 5.99
CA TYR A 355 11.99 -24.06 7.03
C TYR A 355 13.41 -23.95 6.50
N GLN A 356 14.09 -22.87 6.84
CA GLN A 356 15.51 -22.64 6.61
C GLN A 356 16.20 -22.49 7.98
N PRO A 357 17.27 -23.28 8.28
CA PRO A 357 17.98 -23.14 9.54
C PRO A 357 18.75 -21.82 9.63
N TYR A 358 18.86 -21.27 10.84
CA TYR A 358 19.75 -20.15 11.14
C TYR A 358 21.20 -20.61 11.13
N ASP A 359 22.07 -19.88 10.44
CA ASP A 359 23.51 -20.08 10.46
C ASP A 359 24.21 -18.92 11.18
N PRO A 360 24.76 -19.16 12.41
CA PRO A 360 25.39 -18.12 13.22
C PRO A 360 26.78 -17.70 12.73
N ASN A 361 27.28 -18.27 11.62
CA ASN A 361 28.56 -17.87 11.06
C ASN A 361 28.50 -16.42 10.52
N PRO A 362 29.60 -15.65 10.54
CA PRO A 362 29.60 -14.25 10.06
C PRO A 362 29.12 -14.06 8.62
N TRP A 363 29.12 -15.11 7.82
CA TRP A 363 28.64 -15.16 6.44
C TRP A 363 27.38 -16.00 6.29
N GLY A 364 26.82 -16.46 7.43
CA GLY A 364 25.58 -17.23 7.48
C GLY A 364 24.36 -16.33 7.31
N GLY A 365 23.19 -16.96 7.14
CA GLY A 365 21.93 -16.28 6.95
C GLY A 365 20.96 -16.45 8.13
N PRO A 366 19.92 -15.63 8.21
CA PRO A 366 18.85 -15.82 9.18
C PRO A 366 18.16 -17.16 8.99
N GLY A 367 17.60 -17.70 10.06
CA GLY A 367 16.60 -18.75 9.97
C GLY A 367 15.34 -18.22 9.30
N GLY A 368 14.60 -19.06 8.59
CA GLY A 368 13.39 -18.67 7.90
C GLY A 368 12.29 -19.70 8.05
N LEU A 369 11.06 -19.24 8.23
CA LEU A 369 9.87 -20.07 8.25
C LEU A 369 8.86 -19.53 7.23
N GLN A 370 8.49 -20.39 6.26
CA GLN A 370 7.39 -20.10 5.36
C GLN A 370 6.10 -20.68 5.94
N TYR A 371 5.02 -19.89 5.89
CA TYR A 371 3.75 -20.24 6.51
C TYR A 371 2.58 -19.52 5.86
N SER A 372 1.38 -20.06 6.10
CA SER A 372 0.12 -19.38 5.77
C SER A 372 -0.77 -19.25 7.01
N LEU A 373 -1.58 -18.17 7.03
CA LEU A 373 -2.52 -17.85 8.08
C LEU A 373 -3.94 -17.82 7.51
N SER A 374 -4.90 -18.31 8.27
CA SER A 374 -6.30 -18.32 7.87
C SER A 374 -7.08 -17.18 8.53
N TYR A 375 -7.86 -16.46 7.73
CA TYR A 375 -8.85 -15.49 8.22
C TYR A 375 -10.16 -16.14 8.69
N TYR A 376 -10.19 -17.46 8.81
CA TYR A 376 -11.39 -18.22 9.17
C TYR A 376 -11.20 -19.00 10.45
N SER A 377 -12.27 -19.12 11.23
CA SER A 377 -12.34 -20.08 12.34
C SER A 377 -12.52 -21.52 11.82
N ALA A 378 -12.38 -22.50 12.70
CA ALA A 378 -12.66 -23.91 12.41
C ALA A 378 -14.10 -24.15 11.90
N ASP A 379 -15.03 -23.27 12.20
CA ASP A 379 -16.41 -23.29 11.68
C ASP A 379 -16.58 -22.50 10.36
N PHE A 380 -15.47 -22.06 9.74
CA PHE A 380 -15.45 -21.27 8.51
C PHE A 380 -16.18 -19.91 8.62
N ASN A 381 -16.26 -19.34 9.82
CA ASN A 381 -16.68 -17.96 9.98
C ASN A 381 -15.48 -17.05 9.67
N TYR A 382 -15.68 -16.05 8.84
CA TYR A 382 -14.67 -15.03 8.57
C TYR A 382 -14.47 -14.18 9.83
N LEU A 383 -13.23 -14.06 10.29
CA LEU A 383 -12.84 -13.34 11.48
C LEU A 383 -12.41 -11.91 11.15
N ASP A 384 -12.51 -11.02 12.11
CA ASP A 384 -12.06 -9.65 11.95
C ASP A 384 -10.52 -9.61 11.81
N PRO A 385 -9.98 -9.23 10.63
CA PRO A 385 -8.54 -9.20 10.40
C PRO A 385 -7.78 -8.29 11.37
N SER A 386 -8.43 -7.25 11.91
CA SER A 386 -7.82 -6.35 12.88
C SER A 386 -7.62 -6.98 14.27
N CYS A 387 -8.28 -8.12 14.54
CA CYS A 387 -8.19 -8.88 15.76
C CYS A 387 -7.32 -10.14 15.63
N LEU A 388 -6.66 -10.34 14.49
CA LEU A 388 -5.86 -11.54 14.22
C LEU A 388 -4.38 -11.28 14.43
N TYR A 389 -3.76 -12.18 15.23
CA TYR A 389 -2.35 -12.14 15.61
C TYR A 389 -1.75 -13.53 15.57
N TYR A 390 -0.44 -13.62 15.55
CA TYR A 390 0.28 -14.89 15.67
C TYR A 390 1.53 -14.76 16.54
N ASN A 391 1.99 -15.88 17.08
CA ASN A 391 3.27 -16.02 17.78
C ASN A 391 4.12 -17.09 17.11
N LEU A 392 5.42 -16.83 17.02
CA LEU A 392 6.43 -17.80 16.68
C LEU A 392 6.98 -18.43 17.96
N TYR A 393 7.17 -19.75 17.96
CA TYR A 393 7.77 -20.50 19.05
C TYR A 393 9.02 -21.21 18.56
N ILE A 394 10.12 -21.12 19.31
CA ILE A 394 11.35 -21.90 19.09
C ILE A 394 11.58 -22.75 20.33
N ASP A 395 11.64 -24.07 20.14
CA ASP A 395 11.81 -25.05 21.20
C ASP A 395 10.79 -24.93 22.34
N GLY A 396 9.56 -24.48 22.00
CA GLY A 396 8.44 -24.29 22.92
C GLY A 396 8.35 -22.92 23.61
N GLU A 397 9.34 -22.07 23.40
CA GLU A 397 9.35 -20.69 23.93
C GLU A 397 8.88 -19.69 22.89
N VAL A 398 8.06 -18.72 23.31
CA VAL A 398 7.63 -17.58 22.44
C VAL A 398 8.85 -16.75 22.06
N VAL A 399 8.97 -16.43 20.80
CA VAL A 399 9.97 -15.49 20.30
C VAL A 399 9.49 -14.06 20.54
N THR A 400 10.30 -13.29 21.26
CA THR A 400 10.13 -11.83 21.35
C THR A 400 11.03 -11.19 20.28
N PHE A 401 10.44 -10.44 19.37
CA PHE A 401 11.16 -9.68 18.36
C PHE A 401 11.60 -8.35 18.97
N SER A 402 12.90 -8.06 18.97
CA SER A 402 13.50 -6.89 19.59
C SER A 402 14.01 -5.89 18.56
N PRO A 403 13.91 -4.57 18.79
CA PRO A 403 14.57 -3.56 17.97
C PRO A 403 16.09 -3.74 17.82
N ASP A 404 16.74 -4.46 18.75
CA ASP A 404 18.16 -4.76 18.67
C ASP A 404 18.52 -5.74 17.53
N ASP A 405 17.57 -6.63 17.18
CA ASP A 405 17.73 -7.63 16.13
C ASP A 405 16.95 -7.25 14.84
N TYR A 406 15.91 -6.42 14.96
CA TYR A 406 14.97 -6.06 13.89
C TYR A 406 14.89 -4.54 13.74
N ALA A 407 15.70 -3.99 12.83
CA ALA A 407 15.93 -2.54 12.69
C ALA A 407 14.67 -1.70 12.40
N ASN A 408 13.60 -2.33 11.89
CA ASN A 408 12.34 -1.66 11.59
C ASN A 408 11.34 -1.69 12.74
N LEU A 409 11.65 -2.36 13.85
CA LEU A 409 10.84 -2.33 15.07
C LEU A 409 11.22 -1.13 15.94
N THR A 410 10.22 -0.51 16.56
CA THR A 410 10.40 0.59 17.52
C THR A 410 10.29 0.14 18.97
N GLU A 411 9.74 -1.04 19.19
CA GLU A 411 9.53 -1.67 20.49
C GLU A 411 9.57 -3.20 20.38
N GLU A 412 9.73 -3.89 21.49
CA GLU A 412 9.64 -5.35 21.52
C GLU A 412 8.23 -5.80 21.10
N MET A 413 8.19 -6.85 20.26
CA MET A 413 6.94 -7.37 19.72
C MET A 413 6.82 -8.88 19.97
N THR A 414 5.72 -9.25 20.59
CA THR A 414 5.05 -10.56 20.53
C THR A 414 3.66 -10.32 19.94
N ASP A 415 2.82 -11.34 19.80
CA ASP A 415 1.48 -11.17 19.23
C ASP A 415 1.50 -10.36 17.93
N VAL A 416 2.24 -10.87 16.94
CA VAL A 416 2.45 -10.18 15.65
C VAL A 416 1.13 -10.04 14.92
N PRO A 417 0.65 -8.82 14.57
CA PRO A 417 -0.59 -8.65 13.82
C PRO A 417 -0.50 -9.31 12.43
N TYR A 418 -1.59 -9.89 11.94
CA TYR A 418 -1.63 -10.46 10.57
C TYR A 418 -1.29 -9.43 9.49
N ALA A 419 -1.61 -8.17 9.71
CA ALA A 419 -1.33 -7.09 8.77
C ALA A 419 0.13 -6.61 8.83
N PHE A 420 0.90 -7.01 9.85
CA PHE A 420 2.27 -6.52 10.02
C PHE A 420 3.20 -7.08 8.95
N THR A 421 3.97 -6.19 8.34
CA THR A 421 5.06 -6.49 7.40
C THR A 421 6.15 -5.45 7.58
N ASP A 422 7.40 -5.82 7.40
CA ASP A 422 8.53 -4.88 7.40
C ASP A 422 9.36 -4.93 6.11
N GLY A 423 8.91 -5.74 5.16
CA GLY A 423 9.49 -5.87 3.83
C GLY A 423 10.65 -6.86 3.73
N TYR A 424 11.37 -7.17 4.82
CA TYR A 424 12.46 -8.16 4.83
C TYR A 424 12.23 -9.27 5.84
N GLU A 425 12.22 -8.97 7.14
CA GLU A 425 12.07 -9.98 8.19
C GLU A 425 10.65 -10.54 8.31
N PHE A 426 9.64 -9.75 7.93
CA PHE A 426 8.22 -10.14 7.93
C PHE A 426 7.63 -9.97 6.55
N TYR A 427 7.93 -10.90 5.67
CA TYR A 427 7.57 -10.80 4.26
C TYR A 427 6.23 -11.48 3.97
N LYS A 428 5.35 -10.78 3.25
CA LYS A 428 4.07 -11.27 2.78
C LYS A 428 4.04 -11.24 1.26
N TYR A 429 4.07 -12.40 0.62
CA TYR A 429 3.91 -12.54 -0.83
C TYR A 429 2.44 -12.36 -1.24
N ASP A 430 1.54 -13.09 -0.53
CA ASP A 430 0.09 -12.97 -0.65
C ASP A 430 -0.58 -13.39 0.67
N GLU A 431 -1.90 -13.56 0.68
CA GLU A 431 -2.65 -13.96 1.88
C GLU A 431 -2.28 -15.37 2.36
N ASN A 432 -1.78 -16.23 1.48
CA ASN A 432 -1.50 -17.64 1.74
C ASN A 432 0.01 -17.96 1.81
N ASP A 433 0.89 -17.01 1.49
CA ASP A 433 2.33 -17.23 1.48
C ASP A 433 3.07 -16.09 2.16
N ARG A 434 3.66 -16.41 3.30
CA ARG A 434 4.41 -15.49 4.15
C ARG A 434 5.72 -16.12 4.58
N THR A 435 6.70 -15.27 4.85
CA THR A 435 7.98 -15.69 5.42
C THR A 435 8.32 -14.80 6.60
N ILE A 436 8.76 -15.42 7.69
CA ILE A 436 9.35 -14.74 8.84
C ILE A 436 10.80 -15.19 8.98
N TYR A 437 11.71 -14.23 9.14
CA TYR A 437 13.11 -14.49 9.42
C TYR A 437 13.39 -14.29 10.90
N PHE A 438 14.34 -15.11 11.44
CA PHE A 438 14.72 -15.07 12.85
C PHE A 438 16.19 -15.42 13.05
N TYR A 439 16.77 -14.98 14.17
CA TYR A 439 18.20 -15.07 14.48
C TYR A 439 18.47 -15.99 15.68
N LYS A 440 17.74 -17.11 15.76
CA LYS A 440 17.85 -18.09 16.85
C LYS A 440 17.95 -19.51 16.28
N GLU A 441 18.83 -20.35 16.86
CA GLU A 441 18.95 -21.76 16.50
C GLU A 441 17.72 -22.54 16.98
N VAL A 442 17.18 -23.39 16.10
CA VAL A 442 16.11 -24.35 16.41
C VAL A 442 16.75 -25.70 16.69
N LYS A 443 16.66 -26.19 17.94
CA LYS A 443 17.24 -27.46 18.37
C LYS A 443 16.29 -28.63 18.19
N GLU A 444 15.05 -28.45 18.56
CA GLU A 444 14.04 -29.52 18.56
C GLU A 444 12.91 -29.21 17.58
N LYS A 445 12.22 -28.10 17.77
CA LYS A 445 11.02 -27.76 17.01
C LYS A 445 10.83 -26.27 16.83
N ILE A 446 10.12 -25.89 15.78
CA ILE A 446 9.60 -24.57 15.56
C ILE A 446 8.07 -24.66 15.49
N GLY A 447 7.38 -23.71 16.10
CA GLY A 447 5.93 -23.69 16.15
C GLY A 447 5.36 -22.32 15.84
N MET A 448 4.09 -22.28 15.46
CA MET A 448 3.35 -21.05 15.29
C MET A 448 1.92 -21.25 15.76
N GLU A 449 1.38 -20.27 16.46
CA GLU A 449 -0.01 -20.25 16.91
C GLU A 449 -0.67 -18.95 16.47
N ALA A 450 -1.88 -19.05 15.95
CA ALA A 450 -2.71 -17.91 15.57
C ALA A 450 -3.71 -17.59 16.67
N PHE A 451 -4.01 -16.31 16.86
CA PHE A 451 -4.93 -15.83 17.90
C PHE A 451 -5.95 -14.85 17.34
N TYR A 452 -7.16 -14.90 17.91
CA TYR A 452 -8.10 -13.79 17.86
C TYR A 452 -8.02 -13.04 19.20
N ILE A 453 -7.73 -11.74 19.14
CA ILE A 453 -7.61 -10.88 20.33
C ILE A 453 -8.52 -9.66 20.14
N ASP A 454 -9.49 -9.50 21.07
CA ASP A 454 -10.39 -8.35 21.11
C ASP A 454 -10.66 -7.99 22.58
N GLY A 455 -10.09 -6.89 23.05
CA GLY A 455 -10.09 -6.51 24.46
C GLY A 455 -9.54 -7.63 25.36
N ASP A 456 -10.36 -8.11 26.28
CA ASP A 456 -10.00 -9.20 27.20
C ASP A 456 -10.18 -10.61 26.61
N VAL A 457 -10.70 -10.72 25.38
CA VAL A 457 -10.92 -12.00 24.72
C VAL A 457 -9.65 -12.40 23.99
N ARG A 458 -9.09 -13.58 24.31
CA ARG A 458 -7.98 -14.20 23.58
C ARG A 458 -8.30 -15.66 23.29
N LEU A 459 -8.40 -16.01 22.00
CA LEU A 459 -8.77 -17.35 21.55
C LEU A 459 -7.68 -17.87 20.60
N GLY A 460 -6.94 -18.89 21.03
CA GLY A 460 -5.83 -19.47 20.26
C GLY A 460 -6.26 -20.63 19.39
N SER A 461 -5.56 -20.79 18.28
CA SER A 461 -5.76 -21.90 17.33
C SER A 461 -5.18 -23.23 17.79
N GLY A 462 -4.33 -23.19 18.80
CA GLY A 462 -3.34 -24.22 19.09
C GLY A 462 -2.09 -24.07 18.23
N VAL A 463 -0.97 -24.60 18.74
CA VAL A 463 0.34 -24.47 18.10
C VAL A 463 0.45 -25.48 16.96
N ALA A 464 0.74 -24.99 15.75
CA ALA A 464 1.22 -25.84 14.66
C ALA A 464 2.72 -26.02 14.80
N GLU A 465 3.22 -27.25 14.84
CA GLU A 465 4.62 -27.56 15.08
C GLU A 465 5.30 -28.22 13.88
N TYR A 466 6.57 -27.90 13.67
CA TYR A 466 7.46 -28.53 12.68
C TYR A 466 8.76 -28.97 13.37
N TYR A 467 9.18 -30.19 13.10
CA TYR A 467 10.38 -30.80 13.67
C TYR A 467 11.45 -30.95 12.57
N PRO A 468 12.44 -30.05 12.50
CA PRO A 468 13.46 -30.05 11.43
C PRO A 468 14.28 -31.35 11.38
N ASN A 469 14.51 -31.99 12.54
CA ASN A 469 15.30 -33.19 12.70
C ASN A 469 14.45 -34.48 12.77
N GLY A 470 13.16 -34.40 12.41
CA GLY A 470 12.21 -35.50 12.56
C GLY A 470 11.53 -35.49 13.93
N VAL A 471 10.33 -36.06 13.97
CA VAL A 471 9.53 -36.16 15.20
C VAL A 471 10.18 -37.11 16.16
N PRO A 472 10.43 -36.73 17.44
CA PRO A 472 10.98 -37.64 18.44
C PRO A 472 10.08 -38.86 18.68
N ASP A 473 10.70 -40.04 18.89
CA ASP A 473 9.97 -41.28 19.18
C ASP A 473 9.06 -41.10 20.42
N GLY A 474 7.80 -41.50 20.28
CA GLY A 474 6.80 -41.48 21.37
C GLY A 474 6.02 -40.19 21.54
N ILE A 475 6.18 -39.21 20.65
CA ILE A 475 5.26 -38.08 20.54
C ILE A 475 4.19 -38.45 19.51
N ASP A 476 2.97 -38.75 19.99
CA ASP A 476 1.79 -38.70 19.14
C ASP A 476 1.58 -37.22 18.77
N ILE A 477 1.92 -36.87 17.51
CA ILE A 477 1.48 -35.59 16.96
C ILE A 477 -0.05 -35.64 17.05
N SER A 478 -0.63 -34.80 17.88
CA SER A 478 -2.08 -34.74 17.97
C SER A 478 -2.58 -34.45 16.56
N GLU A 479 -3.30 -35.37 15.97
CA GLU A 479 -3.79 -35.35 14.57
C GLU A 479 -4.56 -34.07 14.20
N ALA A 480 -4.92 -33.24 15.18
CA ALA A 480 -5.60 -31.98 14.99
C ALA A 480 -4.81 -30.92 14.21
N SER A 481 -3.48 -30.98 14.19
CA SER A 481 -2.64 -29.97 13.53
C SER A 481 -2.32 -30.27 12.06
N MET A 482 -2.66 -31.46 11.53
CA MET A 482 -2.29 -31.87 10.18
C MET A 482 -3.44 -32.38 9.30
N LYS A 483 -4.70 -32.25 9.74
CA LYS A 483 -5.85 -32.70 8.95
C LYS A 483 -6.15 -31.71 7.82
N GLN A 484 -5.67 -32.00 6.62
CA GLN A 484 -6.08 -31.25 5.43
C GLN A 484 -7.52 -31.60 5.07
N ILE A 485 -8.33 -30.60 4.72
CA ILE A 485 -9.66 -30.84 4.16
C ILE A 485 -9.48 -31.35 2.73
N GLU A 486 -9.88 -32.60 2.52
CA GLU A 486 -9.88 -33.22 1.20
C GLU A 486 -11.18 -32.93 0.43
N ARG A 487 -12.32 -32.88 1.16
CA ARG A 487 -13.63 -32.71 0.54
C ARG A 487 -14.64 -32.07 1.48
N VAL A 488 -15.45 -31.16 0.95
CA VAL A 488 -16.65 -30.62 1.62
C VAL A 488 -17.88 -31.05 0.82
N GLU A 489 -18.84 -31.70 1.46
CA GLU A 489 -20.09 -32.16 0.84
C GLU A 489 -21.28 -31.60 1.62
N TYR A 490 -22.26 -31.07 0.90
CA TYR A 490 -23.54 -30.65 1.49
C TYR A 490 -24.62 -31.61 1.11
N ARG A 491 -25.50 -31.97 2.07
CA ARG A 491 -26.69 -32.74 1.85
C ARG A 491 -27.92 -32.00 2.34
N ASP A 492 -29.03 -32.07 1.61
CA ASP A 492 -30.31 -31.59 2.10
C ASP A 492 -30.87 -32.53 3.18
N LEU A 493 -32.00 -32.19 3.78
CA LEU A 493 -32.63 -33.00 4.83
C LEU A 493 -33.13 -34.36 4.34
N SER A 494 -33.22 -34.58 3.03
CA SER A 494 -33.51 -35.87 2.41
C SER A 494 -32.26 -36.73 2.17
N GLY A 495 -31.06 -36.20 2.49
CA GLY A 495 -29.76 -36.85 2.30
C GLY A 495 -29.17 -36.71 0.89
N ARG A 496 -29.81 -35.97 0.00
CA ARG A 496 -29.34 -35.75 -1.36
C ARG A 496 -28.16 -34.75 -1.35
N VAL A 497 -27.11 -35.06 -2.11
CA VAL A 497 -25.96 -34.19 -2.30
C VAL A 497 -26.36 -32.96 -3.09
N VAL A 498 -25.97 -31.78 -2.58
CA VAL A 498 -26.24 -30.45 -3.16
C VAL A 498 -24.91 -29.78 -3.45
N SER A 499 -24.62 -29.59 -4.73
CA SER A 499 -23.35 -29.00 -5.18
C SER A 499 -23.28 -27.48 -4.88
N ARG A 500 -24.42 -26.79 -4.80
CA ARG A 500 -24.55 -25.38 -4.47
C ARG A 500 -25.73 -25.21 -3.51
N PRO A 501 -25.49 -25.24 -2.17
CA PRO A 501 -26.56 -25.07 -1.21
C PRO A 501 -27.10 -23.63 -1.27
N ALA A 502 -28.37 -23.48 -1.64
CA ALA A 502 -29.14 -22.25 -1.61
C ALA A 502 -29.74 -22.04 -0.19
N LYS A 503 -30.74 -21.16 -0.06
CA LYS A 503 -31.42 -20.90 1.24
C LYS A 503 -32.07 -22.19 1.77
N GLY A 504 -31.75 -22.59 3.01
CA GLY A 504 -32.31 -23.77 3.65
C GLY A 504 -31.40 -24.39 4.71
N ILE A 505 -31.80 -25.56 5.18
CA ILE A 505 -31.06 -26.35 6.16
C ILE A 505 -30.36 -27.50 5.44
N PHE A 506 -29.05 -27.61 5.68
CA PHE A 506 -28.19 -28.63 5.07
C PHE A 506 -27.36 -29.33 6.14
N VAL A 507 -26.91 -30.53 5.84
CA VAL A 507 -25.89 -31.26 6.58
C VAL A 507 -24.58 -31.10 5.82
N ARG A 508 -23.60 -30.43 6.39
CA ARG A 508 -22.25 -30.30 5.84
C ARG A 508 -21.36 -31.40 6.43
N THR A 509 -20.76 -32.19 5.54
CA THR A 509 -19.75 -33.18 5.91
C THR A 509 -18.40 -32.75 5.34
N ILE A 510 -17.41 -32.62 6.21
CA ILE A 510 -16.02 -32.38 5.85
C ILE A 510 -15.28 -33.71 5.98
N THR A 511 -14.60 -34.12 4.91
CA THR A 511 -13.68 -35.26 4.92
C THR A 511 -12.25 -34.70 4.95
N TYR A 512 -11.45 -35.19 5.86
CA TYR A 512 -10.05 -34.81 5.99
C TYR A 512 -9.13 -35.81 5.28
N SER A 513 -7.89 -35.40 5.00
CA SER A 513 -6.88 -36.23 4.30
C SER A 513 -6.53 -37.54 5.01
N ASP A 514 -6.81 -37.66 6.29
CA ASP A 514 -6.69 -38.89 7.09
C ASP A 514 -7.91 -39.80 7.02
N GLY A 515 -8.92 -39.45 6.20
CA GLY A 515 -10.18 -40.16 6.07
C GLY A 515 -11.20 -39.89 7.17
N SER A 516 -10.84 -39.13 8.23
CA SER A 516 -11.79 -38.74 9.26
C SER A 516 -12.84 -37.76 8.72
N ARG A 517 -14.03 -37.69 9.37
CA ARG A 517 -15.14 -36.86 8.92
C ARG A 517 -15.73 -36.05 10.07
N ALA A 518 -15.99 -34.77 9.79
CA ALA A 518 -16.80 -33.90 10.65
C ALA A 518 -18.12 -33.58 9.97
N THR A 519 -19.23 -33.76 10.68
CA THR A 519 -20.57 -33.51 10.12
C THR A 519 -21.32 -32.54 11.02
N ARG A 520 -21.86 -31.47 10.40
CA ARG A 520 -22.64 -30.44 11.12
C ARG A 520 -23.86 -30.01 10.31
N LYS A 521 -24.92 -29.63 11.03
CA LYS A 521 -26.08 -28.94 10.48
C LYS A 521 -25.70 -27.47 10.20
N VAL A 522 -25.94 -26.99 9.00
CA VAL A 522 -25.74 -25.58 8.60
C VAL A 522 -27.04 -25.02 8.04
N VAL A 523 -27.30 -23.75 8.34
CA VAL A 523 -28.43 -23.00 7.78
C VAL A 523 -27.83 -21.97 6.82
N LYS A 524 -28.30 -21.95 5.60
CA LYS A 524 -27.86 -20.97 4.58
C LYS A 524 -29.03 -20.14 4.09
#